data_3e0f81cee85fedbd43f2b7d512fd4fef
#
_entry.id   3e0f81cee85fedbd43f2b7d512fd4fef
#
_cell.length_a   1.000
_cell.length_b   1.000
_cell.length_c   1.000
_cell.angle_alpha   90.00
_cell.angle_beta   90.00
_cell.angle_gamma   90.00
#
_symmetry.space_group_name_H-M   'P 1'
#
loop_
_entity.id
_entity.type
_entity.pdbx_description
1 polymer ?
#
loop_
_entity_poly.entity_id
_entity_poly.type
_entity_poly.pdbx_seq_one_letter_code
_entity_poly.pdbx_strand_id
1 'polypeptide(L)'
;MSFDKVFKERPFKWGDASNFMHYLADEKLVSRLHEAIKFRQSAATDEEKIEYFRRRLLEEYENNENVRMAVDVCVHCGQCLNACPTYITTGDPYNSPLGRAELIRAVIKADKASGKLFGRAVGAVKRIDMNYIKKIYTYYWLCLICRRCGYACPFGVEQTDVTRAVRGILYEIGMASRFTALTVDAHWKSGNNMNLTPG
;
A
#
# COMPACT_ATOMS: atom_id res chain seq x y z
N MET A 1 -10.05 -27.61 18.12
CA MET A 1 -10.82 -26.63 17.30
C MET A 1 -10.20 -26.66 15.91
N SER A 2 -10.91 -27.10 14.86
CA SER A 2 -10.34 -27.18 13.52
C SER A 2 -10.11 -25.75 12.98
N PHE A 3 -8.94 -25.51 12.41
CA PHE A 3 -8.58 -24.23 11.79
C PHE A 3 -9.64 -23.78 10.77
N ASP A 4 -10.24 -24.71 10.04
CA ASP A 4 -11.30 -24.45 9.05
C ASP A 4 -12.58 -23.82 9.64
N LYS A 5 -12.89 -24.08 10.91
CA LYS A 5 -14.05 -23.51 11.58
C LYS A 5 -13.87 -22.02 11.88
N VAL A 6 -12.67 -21.63 12.33
CA VAL A 6 -12.33 -20.24 12.63
C VAL A 6 -12.33 -19.38 11.36
N PHE A 7 -12.01 -19.97 10.21
CA PHE A 7 -11.95 -19.26 8.94
C PHE A 7 -13.30 -19.18 8.21
N LYS A 8 -14.27 -20.06 8.50
CA LYS A 8 -15.62 -20.00 7.91
C LYS A 8 -16.51 -18.92 8.52
N GLU A 9 -16.22 -18.48 9.73
CA GLU A 9 -17.03 -17.50 10.48
C GLU A 9 -16.45 -16.07 10.40
N ARG A 10 -15.67 -15.75 9.38
CA ARG A 10 -15.09 -14.41 9.27
C ARG A 10 -16.18 -13.38 8.97
N PRO A 11 -16.18 -12.24 9.68
CA PRO A 11 -17.19 -11.20 9.50
C PRO A 11 -17.06 -10.43 8.17
N PHE A 12 -16.03 -10.68 7.37
CA PHE A 12 -15.81 -10.05 6.07
C PHE A 12 -15.11 -10.98 5.09
N LYS A 13 -15.34 -10.77 3.80
CA LYS A 13 -14.65 -11.49 2.73
C LYS A 13 -13.28 -10.87 2.50
N TRP A 14 -12.23 -11.67 2.66
CA TRP A 14 -10.88 -11.25 2.31
C TRP A 14 -10.79 -10.97 0.80
N GLY A 15 -10.06 -9.92 0.45
CA GLY A 15 -9.96 -9.48 -0.94
C GLY A 15 -11.01 -8.44 -1.36
N ASP A 16 -12.03 -8.20 -0.55
CA ASP A 16 -12.97 -7.12 -0.78
C ASP A 16 -12.45 -5.81 -0.15
N ALA A 17 -11.95 -4.92 -1.00
CA ALA A 17 -11.40 -3.63 -0.56
C ALA A 17 -12.41 -2.77 0.19
N SER A 18 -13.71 -2.94 -0.06
CA SER A 18 -14.76 -2.17 0.61
C SER A 18 -14.80 -2.40 2.11
N ASN A 19 -14.41 -3.57 2.59
CA ASN A 19 -14.38 -3.92 4.00
C ASN A 19 -13.42 -3.06 4.83
N PHE A 20 -12.43 -2.45 4.19
CA PHE A 20 -11.40 -1.65 4.87
C PHE A 20 -11.57 -0.16 4.63
N MET A 21 -12.47 0.26 3.76
CA MET A 21 -12.67 1.67 3.45
C MET A 21 -13.25 2.48 4.62
N HIS A 22 -13.95 1.84 5.55
CA HIS A 22 -14.42 2.50 6.78
C HIS A 22 -13.29 2.92 7.74
N TYR A 23 -12.08 2.37 7.55
CA TYR A 23 -10.89 2.82 8.27
C TYR A 23 -10.17 4.00 7.60
N LEU A 24 -10.66 4.46 6.46
CA LEU A 24 -10.13 5.64 5.80
C LEU A 24 -10.33 6.87 6.69
N ALA A 25 -9.33 7.73 6.75
CA ALA A 25 -9.45 8.99 7.47
C ALA A 25 -10.45 9.93 6.79
N ASP A 26 -11.16 10.73 7.61
CA ASP A 26 -12.00 11.79 7.11
C ASP A 26 -11.16 12.80 6.28
N GLU A 27 -11.70 13.22 5.15
CA GLU A 27 -11.05 14.20 4.27
C GLU A 27 -10.69 15.50 4.98
N LYS A 28 -11.55 15.96 5.91
CA LYS A 28 -11.28 17.15 6.73
C LYS A 28 -10.05 16.98 7.63
N LEU A 29 -9.90 15.78 8.23
CA LEU A 29 -8.73 15.47 9.05
C LEU A 29 -7.45 15.46 8.21
N VAL A 30 -7.49 14.81 7.05
CA VAL A 30 -6.32 14.70 6.16
C VAL A 30 -5.93 16.07 5.60
N SER A 31 -6.91 16.87 5.15
CA SER A 31 -6.65 18.23 4.64
C SER A 31 -6.02 19.13 5.70
N ARG A 32 -6.51 19.07 6.93
CA ARG A 32 -5.92 19.82 8.06
C ARG A 32 -4.49 19.38 8.35
N LEU A 33 -4.21 18.08 8.28
CA LEU A 33 -2.84 17.57 8.47
C LEU A 33 -1.91 17.99 7.34
N HIS A 34 -2.37 17.95 6.10
CA HIS A 34 -1.61 18.43 4.95
C HIS A 34 -1.24 19.91 5.08
N GLU A 35 -2.20 20.72 5.55
CA GLU A 35 -2.00 22.14 5.79
C GLU A 35 -1.00 22.39 6.94
N ALA A 36 -1.18 21.71 8.07
CA ALA A 36 -0.36 21.87 9.27
C ALA A 36 1.13 21.49 9.01
N ILE A 37 1.38 20.40 8.30
CA ILE A 37 2.75 19.93 7.99
C ILE A 37 3.28 20.46 6.67
N LYS A 38 2.57 21.39 6.01
CA LYS A 38 2.89 21.93 4.68
C LYS A 38 3.15 20.82 3.66
N PHE A 39 2.40 19.75 3.78
CA PHE A 39 2.54 18.60 2.90
C PHE A 39 2.02 18.94 1.51
N ARG A 40 2.64 18.35 0.49
CA ARG A 40 2.24 18.56 -0.91
C ARG A 40 0.80 18.11 -1.10
N GLN A 41 -0.09 19.04 -1.39
CA GLN A 41 -1.53 18.79 -1.45
C GLN A 41 -1.88 17.90 -2.65
N SER A 42 -2.79 16.99 -2.41
CA SER A 42 -3.35 16.07 -3.39
C SER A 42 -4.35 16.76 -4.32
N ALA A 43 -4.56 16.14 -5.43
CA ALA A 43 -5.58 16.39 -6.42
C ALA A 43 -7.01 16.36 -5.85
N ALA A 44 -7.91 17.17 -6.39
CA ALA A 44 -9.29 17.30 -5.89
C ALA A 44 -10.23 16.23 -6.47
N THR A 45 -10.05 15.85 -7.74
CA THR A 45 -10.88 14.86 -8.44
C THR A 45 -10.25 13.46 -8.42
N ASP A 46 -11.06 12.43 -8.65
CA ASP A 46 -10.58 11.04 -8.72
C ASP A 46 -9.58 10.84 -9.86
N GLU A 47 -9.78 11.50 -11.00
CA GLU A 47 -8.88 11.45 -12.14
C GLU A 47 -7.52 12.07 -11.81
N GLU A 48 -7.52 13.21 -11.15
CA GLU A 48 -6.28 13.86 -10.69
C GLU A 48 -5.54 13.02 -9.65
N LYS A 49 -6.26 12.39 -8.73
CA LYS A 49 -5.67 11.46 -7.73
C LYS A 49 -5.01 10.25 -8.40
N ILE A 50 -5.66 9.69 -9.42
CA ILE A 50 -5.12 8.56 -10.18
C ILE A 50 -3.84 8.96 -10.91
N GLU A 51 -3.86 10.11 -11.60
CA GLU A 51 -2.71 10.59 -12.35
C GLU A 51 -1.56 10.99 -11.42
N TYR A 52 -1.86 11.63 -10.29
CA TYR A 52 -0.89 11.94 -9.26
C TYR A 52 -0.24 10.67 -8.70
N PHE A 53 -1.04 9.66 -8.36
CA PHE A 53 -0.57 8.38 -7.85
C PHE A 53 0.38 7.70 -8.84
N ARG A 54 0.00 7.65 -10.12
CA ARG A 54 0.83 7.06 -11.19
C ARG A 54 2.18 7.77 -11.29
N ARG A 55 2.16 9.10 -11.41
CA ARG A 55 3.38 9.91 -11.51
C ARG A 55 4.30 9.71 -10.31
N ARG A 56 3.76 9.79 -9.10
CA ARG A 56 4.54 9.60 -7.88
C ARG A 56 5.11 8.19 -7.76
N LEU A 57 4.36 7.19 -8.19
CA LEU A 57 4.85 5.81 -8.18
C LEU A 57 6.00 5.60 -9.19
N LEU A 58 5.96 6.26 -10.34
CA LEU A 58 7.07 6.27 -11.30
C LEU A 58 8.29 7.01 -10.75
N GLU A 59 8.10 8.15 -10.11
CA GLU A 59 9.19 8.87 -9.42
C GLU A 59 9.85 8.00 -8.34
N GLU A 60 9.05 7.28 -7.54
CA GLU A 60 9.58 6.31 -6.56
C GLU A 60 10.33 5.16 -7.24
N TYR A 61 9.81 4.64 -8.34
CA TYR A 61 10.51 3.60 -9.09
C TYR A 61 11.87 4.07 -9.65
N GLU A 62 11.98 5.31 -10.07
CA GLU A 62 13.21 5.89 -10.61
C GLU A 62 14.24 6.23 -9.51
N ASN A 63 13.78 6.71 -8.36
CA ASN A 63 14.63 7.27 -7.31
C ASN A 63 14.81 6.38 -6.07
N ASN A 64 13.92 5.38 -5.87
CA ASN A 64 13.95 4.48 -4.72
C ASN A 64 14.39 3.09 -5.14
N GLU A 65 15.59 2.69 -4.74
CA GLU A 65 16.19 1.41 -5.08
C GLU A 65 15.32 0.22 -4.65
N ASN A 66 14.70 0.28 -3.46
CA ASN A 66 13.85 -0.81 -2.97
C ASN A 66 12.61 -1.01 -3.84
N VAL A 67 12.00 0.09 -4.34
CA VAL A 67 10.88 0.01 -5.29
C VAL A 67 11.35 -0.59 -6.61
N ARG A 68 12.48 -0.15 -7.12
CA ARG A 68 13.07 -0.70 -8.35
C ARG A 68 13.41 -2.17 -8.20
N MET A 69 14.03 -2.58 -7.10
CA MET A 69 14.31 -3.99 -6.83
C MET A 69 13.05 -4.85 -6.76
N ALA A 70 11.98 -4.34 -6.14
CA ALA A 70 10.71 -5.06 -6.07
C ALA A 70 10.07 -5.26 -7.45
N VAL A 71 10.30 -4.34 -8.38
CA VAL A 71 9.75 -4.41 -9.74
C VAL A 71 10.62 -5.24 -10.68
N ASP A 72 11.93 -5.04 -10.64
CA ASP A 72 12.85 -5.56 -11.67
C ASP A 72 13.61 -6.82 -11.23
N VAL A 73 13.93 -6.96 -9.93
CA VAL A 73 14.76 -8.07 -9.40
C VAL A 73 13.93 -9.23 -8.86
N CYS A 74 12.71 -8.96 -8.39
CA CYS A 74 11.85 -10.00 -7.82
C CYS A 74 11.48 -11.06 -8.88
N VAL A 75 11.98 -12.28 -8.71
CA VAL A 75 11.77 -13.43 -9.62
C VAL A 75 10.53 -14.27 -9.26
N HIS A 76 9.67 -13.81 -8.39
CA HIS A 76 8.44 -14.49 -7.96
C HIS A 76 8.65 -15.88 -7.34
N CYS A 77 9.77 -16.13 -6.68
CA CYS A 77 10.08 -17.45 -6.07
C CYS A 77 9.13 -17.86 -4.94
N GLY A 78 8.37 -16.93 -4.36
CA GLY A 78 7.36 -17.21 -3.33
C GLY A 78 7.90 -17.38 -1.90
N GLN A 79 9.21 -17.35 -1.65
CA GLN A 79 9.78 -17.57 -0.30
C GLN A 79 9.22 -16.59 0.76
N CYS A 80 8.93 -15.36 0.35
CA CYS A 80 8.37 -14.34 1.24
C CYS A 80 6.92 -14.64 1.68
N LEU A 81 6.18 -15.54 1.00
CA LEU A 81 4.82 -15.91 1.37
C LEU A 81 4.83 -16.67 2.70
N ASN A 82 5.71 -17.65 2.83
CA ASN A 82 5.82 -18.49 4.03
C ASN A 82 6.26 -17.71 5.27
N ALA A 83 6.89 -16.56 5.08
CA ALA A 83 7.33 -15.68 6.16
C ALA A 83 6.28 -14.62 6.53
N CYS A 84 5.26 -14.40 5.69
CA CYS A 84 4.31 -13.30 5.85
C CYS A 84 3.13 -13.69 6.76
N PRO A 85 3.00 -13.10 7.97
CA PRO A 85 1.91 -13.46 8.87
C PRO A 85 0.53 -13.13 8.29
N THR A 86 0.38 -12.04 7.56
CA THR A 86 -0.89 -11.66 6.93
C THR A 86 -1.31 -12.65 5.84
N TYR A 87 -0.37 -13.16 5.06
CA TYR A 87 -0.66 -14.21 4.08
C TYR A 87 -1.02 -15.54 4.75
N ILE A 88 -0.22 -15.98 5.73
CA ILE A 88 -0.46 -17.23 6.46
C ILE A 88 -1.85 -17.23 7.11
N THR A 89 -2.26 -16.08 7.68
CA THR A 89 -3.57 -15.97 8.35
C THR A 89 -4.73 -15.91 7.38
N THR A 90 -4.55 -15.26 6.21
CA THR A 90 -5.67 -14.97 5.30
C THR A 90 -5.78 -15.93 4.14
N GLY A 91 -4.66 -16.52 3.70
CA GLY A 91 -4.57 -17.29 2.47
C GLY A 91 -4.76 -16.46 1.19
N ASP A 92 -4.91 -15.14 1.32
CA ASP A 92 -5.10 -14.24 0.17
C ASP A 92 -3.72 -13.85 -0.42
N PRO A 93 -3.44 -14.20 -1.69
CA PRO A 93 -2.16 -13.87 -2.33
C PRO A 93 -1.80 -12.38 -2.30
N TYR A 94 -2.78 -11.48 -2.38
CA TYR A 94 -2.54 -10.04 -2.32
C TYR A 94 -2.13 -9.56 -0.92
N ASN A 95 -2.42 -10.31 0.13
CA ASN A 95 -1.90 -10.06 1.48
C ASN A 95 -0.44 -10.50 1.65
N SER A 96 0.18 -11.04 0.61
CA SER A 96 1.60 -11.39 0.60
C SER A 96 2.48 -10.23 0.13
N PRO A 97 3.78 -10.25 0.45
CA PRO A 97 4.73 -9.28 -0.10
C PRO A 97 4.78 -9.33 -1.63
N LEU A 98 4.73 -10.53 -2.20
CA LEU A 98 4.71 -10.75 -3.63
C LEU A 98 3.45 -10.15 -4.27
N GLY A 99 2.28 -10.43 -3.74
CA GLY A 99 1.02 -9.91 -4.28
C GLY A 99 0.93 -8.38 -4.21
N ARG A 100 1.46 -7.77 -3.13
CA ARG A 100 1.58 -6.32 -3.05
C ARG A 100 2.52 -5.75 -4.11
N ALA A 101 3.69 -6.38 -4.31
CA ALA A 101 4.62 -5.97 -5.36
C ALA A 101 3.98 -6.03 -6.75
N GLU A 102 3.17 -7.06 -7.02
CA GLU A 102 2.47 -7.18 -8.31
C GLU A 102 1.48 -6.05 -8.57
N LEU A 103 0.79 -5.55 -7.54
CA LEU A 103 -0.13 -4.43 -7.71
C LEU A 103 0.57 -3.17 -8.24
N ILE A 104 1.73 -2.81 -7.68
CA ILE A 104 2.50 -1.64 -8.15
C ILE A 104 3.25 -1.92 -9.44
N ARG A 105 3.77 -3.13 -9.61
CA ARG A 105 4.45 -3.55 -10.83
C ARG A 105 3.54 -3.42 -12.04
N ALA A 106 2.29 -3.83 -11.93
CA ALA A 106 1.30 -3.73 -12.99
C ALA A 106 1.04 -2.26 -13.41
N VAL A 107 1.04 -1.32 -12.44
CA VAL A 107 0.93 0.12 -12.72
C VAL A 107 2.16 0.64 -13.44
N ILE A 108 3.35 0.37 -12.90
CA ILE A 108 4.62 0.83 -13.48
C ILE A 108 4.82 0.27 -14.90
N LYS A 109 4.49 -1.01 -15.11
CA LYS A 109 4.59 -1.62 -16.45
C LYS A 109 3.61 -1.01 -17.45
N ALA A 110 2.44 -0.57 -17.02
CA ALA A 110 1.47 0.07 -17.91
C ALA A 110 2.00 1.39 -18.50
N ASP A 111 2.86 2.09 -17.78
CA ASP A 111 3.45 3.36 -18.23
C ASP A 111 4.75 3.17 -19.03
N LYS A 112 5.42 2.03 -18.91
CA LYS A 112 6.62 1.72 -19.70
C LYS A 112 6.26 1.36 -21.15
N ALA A 113 7.22 1.55 -22.06
CA ALA A 113 7.07 1.25 -23.49
C ALA A 113 6.64 -0.21 -23.74
N SER A 114 7.16 -1.17 -22.96
CA SER A 114 6.80 -2.58 -23.05
C SER A 114 5.31 -2.82 -22.74
N GLY A 115 4.77 -2.13 -21.72
CA GLY A 115 3.36 -2.24 -21.35
C GLY A 115 2.45 -1.59 -22.41
N LYS A 116 2.87 -0.48 -22.99
CA LYS A 116 2.14 0.20 -24.09
C LYS A 116 2.06 -0.66 -25.35
N LEU A 117 3.12 -1.42 -25.65
CA LEU A 117 3.19 -2.25 -26.86
C LEU A 117 2.58 -3.65 -26.64
N PHE A 118 2.90 -4.32 -25.54
CA PHE A 118 2.52 -5.71 -25.28
C PHE A 118 1.39 -5.87 -24.25
N GLY A 119 1.03 -4.81 -23.53
CA GLY A 119 -0.08 -4.78 -22.58
C GLY A 119 -0.05 -5.91 -21.57
N ARG A 120 -1.10 -6.74 -21.56
CA ARG A 120 -1.25 -7.84 -20.59
C ARG A 120 -0.17 -8.92 -20.68
N ALA A 121 0.44 -9.13 -21.83
CA ALA A 121 1.48 -10.15 -22.00
C ALA A 121 2.68 -9.90 -21.09
N VAL A 122 2.95 -8.64 -20.72
CA VAL A 122 4.01 -8.28 -19.77
C VAL A 122 3.49 -7.99 -18.36
N GLY A 123 2.21 -8.27 -18.08
CA GLY A 123 1.60 -8.07 -16.78
C GLY A 123 1.21 -6.62 -16.46
N ALA A 124 1.05 -5.77 -17.49
CA ALA A 124 0.55 -4.41 -17.30
C ALA A 124 -0.94 -4.41 -16.98
N VAL A 125 -1.37 -3.52 -16.08
CA VAL A 125 -2.80 -3.31 -15.80
C VAL A 125 -3.47 -2.64 -17.00
N LYS A 126 -4.68 -3.11 -17.35
CA LYS A 126 -5.41 -2.57 -18.52
C LYS A 126 -5.92 -1.14 -18.26
N ARG A 127 -6.37 -0.89 -17.05
CA ARG A 127 -6.92 0.40 -16.62
C ARG A 127 -6.66 0.59 -15.13
N ILE A 128 -6.18 1.76 -14.77
CA ILE A 128 -6.05 2.20 -13.39
C ILE A 128 -7.24 3.10 -13.11
N ASP A 129 -8.08 2.68 -12.17
CA ASP A 129 -9.22 3.44 -11.68
C ASP A 129 -9.13 3.56 -10.14
N MET A 130 -10.05 4.32 -9.55
CA MET A 130 -10.10 4.46 -8.08
C MET A 130 -10.30 3.13 -7.36
N ASN A 131 -11.02 2.16 -7.96
CA ASN A 131 -11.17 0.84 -7.35
C ASN A 131 -9.83 0.09 -7.27
N TYR A 132 -8.97 0.26 -8.28
CA TYR A 132 -7.64 -0.30 -8.26
C TYR A 132 -6.77 0.35 -7.16
N ILE A 133 -6.84 1.67 -7.00
CA ILE A 133 -6.14 2.39 -5.92
C ILE A 133 -6.68 1.99 -4.54
N LYS A 134 -8.00 1.84 -4.38
CA LYS A 134 -8.62 1.32 -3.16
C LYS A 134 -8.13 -0.10 -2.84
N LYS A 135 -7.94 -0.94 -3.86
CA LYS A 135 -7.32 -2.26 -3.69
C LYS A 135 -5.88 -2.14 -3.19
N ILE A 136 -5.07 -1.28 -3.78
CA ILE A 136 -3.70 -0.99 -3.30
C ILE A 136 -3.75 -0.50 -1.85
N TYR A 137 -4.61 0.46 -1.53
CA TYR A 137 -4.79 0.97 -0.16
C TYR A 137 -5.03 -0.18 0.83
N THR A 138 -6.01 -1.03 0.55
CA THR A 138 -6.38 -2.14 1.44
C THR A 138 -5.18 -3.04 1.74
N TYR A 139 -4.52 -3.55 0.71
CA TYR A 139 -3.45 -4.52 0.90
C TYR A 139 -2.16 -3.92 1.45
N TYR A 140 -1.87 -2.69 1.12
CA TYR A 140 -0.70 -2.02 1.66
C TYR A 140 -0.88 -1.62 3.12
N TRP A 141 -2.10 -1.22 3.55
CA TRP A 141 -2.36 -0.91 4.96
C TRP A 141 -2.49 -2.14 5.85
N LEU A 142 -2.79 -3.31 5.30
CA LEU A 142 -2.76 -4.59 6.02
C LEU A 142 -1.33 -5.12 6.30
N CYS A 143 -0.32 -4.57 5.68
CA CYS A 143 1.07 -4.94 5.94
C CYS A 143 1.48 -4.50 7.36
N LEU A 144 2.03 -5.44 8.16
CA LEU A 144 2.49 -5.16 9.52
C LEU A 144 3.86 -4.49 9.60
N ILE A 145 4.55 -4.28 8.48
CA ILE A 145 5.92 -3.73 8.41
C ILE A 145 6.90 -4.51 9.32
N CYS A 146 6.73 -5.83 9.44
CA CYS A 146 7.51 -6.68 10.33
C CYS A 146 8.87 -7.14 9.77
N ARG A 147 9.20 -6.82 8.52
CA ARG A 147 10.46 -7.14 7.81
C ARG A 147 10.76 -8.63 7.57
N ARG A 148 9.92 -9.56 8.02
CA ARG A 148 10.15 -11.00 7.81
C ARG A 148 10.34 -11.38 6.33
N CYS A 149 9.65 -10.69 5.43
CA CYS A 149 9.77 -10.93 3.98
C CYS A 149 11.15 -10.55 3.42
N GLY A 150 11.79 -9.51 3.94
CA GLY A 150 13.16 -9.13 3.57
C GLY A 150 14.15 -10.20 4.00
N TYR A 151 14.02 -10.73 5.22
CA TYR A 151 14.85 -11.85 5.70
C TYR A 151 14.68 -13.13 4.87
N ALA A 152 13.46 -13.42 4.43
CA ALA A 152 13.18 -14.60 3.64
C ALA A 152 13.53 -14.45 2.16
N CYS A 153 13.84 -13.25 1.69
CA CYS A 153 14.11 -12.98 0.28
C CYS A 153 15.56 -13.31 -0.08
N PRO A 154 15.82 -14.32 -0.94
CA PRO A 154 17.20 -14.66 -1.35
C PRO A 154 17.87 -13.58 -2.21
N PHE A 155 17.07 -12.63 -2.74
CA PHE A 155 17.54 -11.53 -3.58
C PHE A 155 17.59 -10.17 -2.84
N GLY A 156 17.33 -10.16 -1.53
CA GLY A 156 17.43 -8.97 -0.72
C GLY A 156 16.33 -7.91 -0.95
N VAL A 157 15.20 -8.28 -1.58
CA VAL A 157 14.11 -7.33 -1.84
C VAL A 157 13.40 -6.96 -0.54
N GLU A 158 13.50 -5.69 -0.13
CA GLU A 158 12.91 -5.16 1.11
C GLU A 158 11.51 -4.58 0.86
N GLN A 159 10.50 -5.43 0.97
CA GLN A 159 9.10 -5.07 0.71
C GLN A 159 8.49 -4.11 1.73
N THR A 160 9.09 -3.95 2.91
CA THR A 160 8.58 -3.00 3.91
C THR A 160 8.88 -1.56 3.53
N ASP A 161 10.01 -1.29 2.91
CA ASP A 161 10.34 0.05 2.43
C ASP A 161 9.50 0.42 1.20
N VAL A 162 9.24 -0.55 0.33
CA VAL A 162 8.23 -0.40 -0.74
C VAL A 162 6.85 -0.05 -0.15
N THR A 163 6.46 -0.74 0.92
CA THR A 163 5.17 -0.47 1.59
C THR A 163 5.13 0.93 2.17
N ARG A 164 6.22 1.43 2.75
CA ARG A 164 6.30 2.81 3.27
C ARG A 164 6.16 3.83 2.15
N ALA A 165 6.89 3.66 1.06
CA ALA A 165 6.80 4.54 -0.11
C ALA A 165 5.37 4.62 -0.65
N VAL A 166 4.71 3.47 -0.87
CA VAL A 166 3.34 3.43 -1.38
C VAL A 166 2.34 4.03 -0.39
N ARG A 167 2.49 3.79 0.92
CA ARG A 167 1.64 4.45 1.94
C ARG A 167 1.84 5.97 1.94
N GLY A 168 3.06 6.45 1.70
CA GLY A 168 3.35 7.87 1.53
C GLY A 168 2.55 8.47 0.38
N ILE A 169 2.58 7.84 -0.80
CA ILE A 169 1.82 8.28 -1.97
C ILE A 169 0.30 8.24 -1.70
N LEU A 170 -0.19 7.18 -1.05
CA LEU A 170 -1.60 7.08 -0.66
C LEU A 170 -2.00 8.21 0.28
N TYR A 171 -1.13 8.55 1.25
CA TYR A 171 -1.35 9.70 2.12
C TYR A 171 -1.39 11.03 1.34
N GLU A 172 -0.50 11.20 0.37
CA GLU A 172 -0.45 12.37 -0.51
C GLU A 172 -1.76 12.60 -1.27
N ILE A 173 -2.45 11.54 -1.69
CA ILE A 173 -3.75 11.62 -2.37
C ILE A 173 -4.96 11.61 -1.40
N GLY A 174 -4.72 11.78 -0.11
CA GLY A 174 -5.77 11.84 0.90
C GLY A 174 -6.27 10.49 1.41
N MET A 175 -5.65 9.38 1.01
CA MET A 175 -6.02 8.03 1.43
C MET A 175 -5.13 7.55 2.58
N ALA A 176 -5.38 8.07 3.79
CA ALA A 176 -4.69 7.67 5.00
C ALA A 176 -5.54 6.74 5.88
N SER A 177 -4.89 5.85 6.62
CA SER A 177 -5.58 5.11 7.68
C SER A 177 -6.01 6.07 8.78
N ARG A 178 -7.27 5.97 9.21
CA ARG A 178 -7.83 6.81 10.28
C ARG A 178 -6.97 6.81 11.54
N PHE A 179 -6.50 5.62 11.95
CA PHE A 179 -5.68 5.50 13.16
C PHE A 179 -4.33 6.21 12.99
N THR A 180 -3.68 6.04 11.86
CA THR A 180 -2.41 6.72 11.57
C THR A 180 -2.61 8.23 11.51
N ALA A 181 -3.67 8.72 10.84
CA ALA A 181 -3.96 10.14 10.76
C ALA A 181 -4.24 10.74 12.16
N LEU A 182 -5.01 10.07 13.01
CA LEU A 182 -5.26 10.50 14.38
C LEU A 182 -3.98 10.50 15.24
N THR A 183 -3.12 9.52 15.07
CA THR A 183 -1.82 9.45 15.76
C THR A 183 -0.90 10.60 15.35
N VAL A 184 -0.87 10.93 14.06
CA VAL A 184 -0.09 12.07 13.54
C VAL A 184 -0.67 13.39 14.06
N ASP A 185 -2.01 13.56 14.06
CA ASP A 185 -2.68 14.76 14.60
C ASP A 185 -2.39 14.94 16.10
N ALA A 186 -2.45 13.86 16.87
CA ALA A 186 -2.10 13.88 18.29
C ALA A 186 -0.64 14.29 18.51
N HIS A 187 0.29 13.68 17.75
CA HIS A 187 1.72 14.03 17.84
C HIS A 187 1.97 15.49 17.49
N TRP A 188 1.32 15.99 16.45
CA TRP A 188 1.44 17.39 16.03
C TRP A 188 0.98 18.38 17.08
N LYS A 189 -0.10 18.05 17.82
CA LYS A 189 -0.68 18.92 18.83
C LYS A 189 0.02 18.89 20.17
N SER A 190 0.41 17.71 20.63
CA SER A 190 0.90 17.48 22.00
C SER A 190 2.35 17.04 22.07
N GLY A 191 3.02 16.87 20.94
CA GLY A 191 4.41 16.35 20.88
C GLY A 191 4.55 14.85 21.11
N ASN A 192 3.42 14.14 21.33
CA ASN A 192 3.42 12.69 21.49
C ASN A 192 2.20 12.04 20.81
N ASN A 193 2.35 10.78 20.41
CA ASN A 193 1.33 10.05 19.68
C ASN A 193 0.16 9.54 20.55
N MET A 194 0.29 9.62 21.86
CA MET A 194 -0.73 9.19 22.83
C MET A 194 -1.61 10.34 23.30
N ASN A 195 -1.35 11.56 22.81
CA ASN A 195 -2.02 12.79 23.23
C ASN A 195 -1.96 13.03 24.75
N LEU A 196 -0.89 12.57 25.39
CA LEU A 196 -0.64 12.81 26.81
C LEU A 196 -0.03 14.20 26.97
N THR A 197 -0.66 15.04 27.74
CA THR A 197 -0.08 16.32 28.16
C THR A 197 0.91 16.06 29.29
N PRO A 198 2.11 16.68 29.28
CA PRO A 198 2.95 16.68 30.48
C PRO A 198 2.15 17.32 31.61
N GLY A 199 2.04 16.63 32.74
CA GLY A 199 1.42 17.15 33.94
C GLY A 199 2.22 18.32 34.56
#